data_f6be76e159838a7dadb62096a18b0fc9
#
_entry.id   f6be76e159838a7dadb62096a18b0fc9
#
_cell.length_a   1.000
_cell.length_b   1.000
_cell.length_c   1.000
_cell.angle_alpha   90.00
_cell.angle_beta   90.00
_cell.angle_gamma   90.00
#
_symmetry.space_group_name_H-M   'P 1'
#
loop_
_entity.id
_entity.type
_entity.pdbx_description
1 polymer ?
#
loop_
_entity_poly.entity_id
_entity_poly.type
_entity_poly.pdbx_seq_one_letter_code
_entity_poly.pdbx_strand_id
1 'polypeptide(L)'
;AEGLKGSLSLLLALVVLLPLIALHRRVNWAPLTQPVLLLLPIIGFTLVIYVIRDEPLLAHYGWLIFPAAWAAWYGALRYLEKQPGYPLGALHVASALLLTVSIGWQLSQPLSAGIWAISAWGLTFALALVAIQRLKHLGWPFQRHAATMNTLLPRILVGLLALWMVISNLQAPGSSGAIPYLPLLNPLDLTNLAAIWLIFRWLHRHDPTLITDRQLAYGLPGALAFLWINAALLRAFHFTLDIPFRFEPMLASFAVQSGLSILWSVIGLVTMLLATRRGWRPLWLVGGALMAVVVLKLFTVDMSGTGTIARIIAFLTVGGLLLVVGYFAPVPPRAPEDPEDSDRSTIADNSEALHDKH
;
A
#
# COMPACT_ATOMS: atom_id res chain seq x y z
N ALA A 1 -35.40 -9.14 7.73
CA ALA A 1 -35.94 -9.69 6.47
C ALA A 1 -35.13 -9.32 5.24
N GLU A 2 -34.37 -8.22 5.24
CA GLU A 2 -33.66 -7.74 4.03
C GLU A 2 -32.26 -8.35 3.86
N GLY A 3 -31.53 -8.69 4.92
CA GLY A 3 -30.27 -9.40 4.85
C GLY A 3 -30.43 -10.82 4.25
N LEU A 4 -31.58 -11.42 4.49
CA LEU A 4 -31.95 -12.69 3.87
C LEU A 4 -32.03 -12.59 2.32
N LYS A 5 -32.38 -11.44 1.77
CA LYS A 5 -32.49 -11.26 0.31
C LYS A 5 -31.13 -11.39 -0.41
N GLY A 6 -30.05 -10.89 0.21
CA GLY A 6 -28.70 -11.03 -0.36
C GLY A 6 -28.24 -12.50 -0.41
N SER A 7 -28.41 -13.23 0.69
CA SER A 7 -28.12 -14.67 0.73
C SER A 7 -29.01 -15.47 -0.21
N LEU A 8 -30.30 -15.12 -0.32
CA LEU A 8 -31.23 -15.79 -1.23
C LEU A 8 -30.89 -15.53 -2.70
N SER A 9 -30.47 -14.32 -3.10
CA SER A 9 -30.06 -14.05 -4.47
C SER A 9 -28.84 -14.86 -4.88
N LEU A 10 -27.88 -15.02 -3.98
CA LEU A 10 -26.71 -15.84 -4.21
C LEU A 10 -27.06 -17.34 -4.27
N LEU A 11 -27.94 -17.80 -3.39
CA LEU A 11 -28.46 -19.18 -3.42
C LEU A 11 -29.20 -19.45 -4.74
N LEU A 12 -30.07 -18.53 -5.19
CA LEU A 12 -30.77 -18.64 -6.46
C LEU A 12 -29.79 -18.74 -7.64
N ALA A 13 -28.73 -17.90 -7.63
CA ALA A 13 -27.69 -17.97 -8.65
C ALA A 13 -26.99 -19.34 -8.66
N LEU A 14 -26.70 -19.94 -7.50
CA LEU A 14 -26.12 -21.28 -7.41
C LEU A 14 -27.07 -22.34 -7.99
N VAL A 15 -28.35 -22.30 -7.60
CA VAL A 15 -29.38 -23.25 -8.08
C VAL A 15 -29.60 -23.16 -9.58
N VAL A 16 -29.49 -21.96 -10.18
CA VAL A 16 -29.69 -21.76 -11.62
C VAL A 16 -28.43 -22.07 -12.42
N LEU A 17 -27.27 -21.61 -11.98
CA LEU A 17 -26.04 -21.67 -12.79
C LEU A 17 -25.31 -23.03 -12.71
N LEU A 18 -25.33 -23.70 -11.56
CA LEU A 18 -24.65 -24.99 -11.44
C LEU A 18 -25.24 -26.12 -12.33
N PRO A 19 -26.58 -26.26 -12.49
CA PRO A 19 -27.13 -27.24 -13.40
C PRO A 19 -26.72 -27.03 -14.86
N LEU A 20 -26.38 -25.79 -15.27
CA LEU A 20 -25.90 -25.52 -16.63
C LEU A 20 -24.59 -26.24 -16.94
N ILE A 21 -23.69 -26.40 -15.94
CA ILE A 21 -22.47 -27.22 -16.09
C ILE A 21 -22.83 -28.70 -16.30
N ALA A 22 -23.79 -29.21 -15.53
CA ALA A 22 -24.25 -30.58 -15.67
C ALA A 22 -24.94 -30.82 -17.02
N LEU A 23 -25.74 -29.86 -17.48
CA LEU A 23 -26.41 -29.91 -18.77
C LEU A 23 -25.38 -29.84 -19.92
N HIS A 24 -24.39 -28.95 -19.84
CA HIS A 24 -23.30 -28.88 -20.82
C HIS A 24 -22.57 -30.21 -20.96
N ARG A 25 -22.30 -30.92 -19.85
CA ARG A 25 -21.67 -32.25 -19.90
C ARG A 25 -22.50 -33.27 -20.66
N ARG A 26 -23.83 -33.14 -20.68
CA ARG A 26 -24.75 -34.07 -21.38
C ARG A 26 -24.93 -33.68 -22.85
N VAL A 27 -25.08 -32.39 -23.13
CA VAL A 27 -25.48 -31.89 -24.45
C VAL A 27 -24.27 -31.43 -25.28
N ASN A 28 -23.12 -31.21 -24.64
CA ASN A 28 -21.88 -30.68 -25.25
C ASN A 28 -22.08 -29.36 -26.01
N TRP A 29 -22.95 -28.48 -25.52
CA TRP A 29 -23.28 -27.18 -26.13
C TRP A 29 -22.51 -26.08 -25.42
N ALA A 30 -21.44 -25.56 -26.06
CA ALA A 30 -20.50 -24.59 -25.52
C ALA A 30 -21.15 -23.32 -24.90
N PRO A 31 -22.23 -22.70 -25.46
CA PRO A 31 -22.86 -21.52 -24.87
C PRO A 31 -23.38 -21.71 -23.44
N LEU A 32 -23.66 -22.96 -22.99
CA LEU A 32 -24.15 -23.21 -21.64
C LEU A 32 -23.12 -22.91 -20.53
N THR A 33 -21.84 -22.79 -20.88
CA THR A 33 -20.78 -22.48 -19.90
C THR A 33 -20.60 -20.98 -19.68
N GLN A 34 -21.01 -20.13 -20.61
CA GLN A 34 -20.85 -18.67 -20.51
C GLN A 34 -21.62 -18.06 -19.32
N PRO A 35 -22.90 -18.39 -19.06
CA PRO A 35 -23.62 -17.84 -17.92
C PRO A 35 -22.98 -18.16 -16.56
N VAL A 36 -22.20 -19.23 -16.45
CA VAL A 36 -21.50 -19.61 -15.21
C VAL A 36 -20.49 -18.54 -14.79
N LEU A 37 -19.93 -17.80 -15.73
CA LEU A 37 -19.03 -16.69 -15.43
C LEU A 37 -19.72 -15.55 -14.65
N LEU A 38 -21.06 -15.47 -14.71
CA LEU A 38 -21.84 -14.49 -13.95
C LEU A 38 -21.78 -14.75 -12.44
N LEU A 39 -21.36 -15.94 -12.01
CA LEU A 39 -21.30 -16.25 -10.58
C LEU A 39 -20.30 -15.35 -9.85
N LEU A 40 -19.14 -15.04 -10.44
CA LEU A 40 -18.15 -14.13 -9.82
C LEU A 40 -18.70 -12.71 -9.64
N PRO A 41 -19.24 -12.01 -10.66
CA PRO A 41 -19.84 -10.71 -10.46
C PRO A 41 -21.06 -10.74 -9.53
N ILE A 42 -21.84 -11.84 -9.48
CA ILE A 42 -22.94 -11.97 -8.50
C ILE A 42 -22.39 -12.05 -7.07
N ILE A 43 -21.32 -12.81 -6.81
CA ILE A 43 -20.64 -12.83 -5.52
C ILE A 43 -20.16 -11.41 -5.15
N GLY A 44 -19.54 -10.70 -6.11
CA GLY A 44 -19.08 -9.33 -5.92
C GLY A 44 -20.22 -8.34 -5.64
N PHE A 45 -21.29 -8.42 -6.39
CA PHE A 45 -22.48 -7.58 -6.18
C PHE A 45 -23.14 -7.85 -4.81
N THR A 46 -23.22 -9.12 -4.42
CA THR A 46 -23.73 -9.49 -3.11
C THR A 46 -22.83 -8.92 -2.00
N LEU A 47 -21.51 -9.02 -2.14
CA LEU A 47 -20.57 -8.38 -1.21
C LEU A 47 -20.83 -6.88 -1.08
N VAL A 48 -21.00 -6.15 -2.20
CA VAL A 48 -21.30 -4.72 -2.20
C VAL A 48 -22.60 -4.41 -1.44
N ILE A 49 -23.65 -5.23 -1.59
CA ILE A 49 -24.89 -5.09 -0.83
C ILE A 49 -24.64 -5.20 0.68
N TYR A 50 -23.83 -6.19 1.12
CA TYR A 50 -23.51 -6.37 2.53
C TYR A 50 -22.66 -5.21 3.07
N VAL A 51 -21.71 -4.70 2.27
CA VAL A 51 -20.92 -3.51 2.62
C VAL A 51 -21.79 -2.26 2.78
N ILE A 52 -22.71 -2.00 1.84
CA ILE A 52 -23.63 -0.84 1.90
C ILE A 52 -24.54 -0.91 3.13
N ARG A 53 -24.89 -2.12 3.57
CA ARG A 53 -25.76 -2.35 4.73
C ARG A 53 -25.02 -2.44 6.07
N ASP A 54 -23.71 -2.41 6.03
CA ASP A 54 -22.86 -2.64 7.19
C ASP A 54 -23.17 -3.98 7.90
N GLU A 55 -23.45 -5.03 7.13
CA GLU A 55 -23.79 -6.35 7.63
C GLU A 55 -22.63 -7.34 7.44
N PRO A 56 -22.36 -8.26 8.38
CA PRO A 56 -21.36 -9.31 8.19
C PRO A 56 -21.83 -10.35 7.16
N LEU A 57 -20.91 -10.80 6.29
CA LEU A 57 -21.20 -11.75 5.20
C LEU A 57 -21.75 -13.09 5.72
N LEU A 58 -21.31 -13.51 6.91
CA LEU A 58 -21.69 -14.78 7.50
C LEU A 58 -23.03 -14.72 8.26
N ALA A 59 -23.70 -13.56 8.31
CA ALA A 59 -25.05 -13.44 8.85
C ALA A 59 -26.08 -14.12 7.93
N HIS A 60 -27.28 -14.35 8.44
CA HIS A 60 -28.46 -14.76 7.67
C HIS A 60 -28.22 -15.95 6.72
N TYR A 61 -27.68 -17.06 7.24
CA TYR A 61 -27.22 -18.24 6.47
C TYR A 61 -26.02 -18.01 5.54
N GLY A 62 -25.41 -16.80 5.56
CA GLY A 62 -24.23 -16.48 4.77
C GLY A 62 -23.05 -17.38 5.09
N TRP A 63 -22.92 -17.85 6.34
CA TRP A 63 -21.89 -18.82 6.76
C TRP A 63 -21.88 -20.13 5.98
N LEU A 64 -23.01 -20.52 5.37
CA LEU A 64 -23.13 -21.67 4.49
C LEU A 64 -23.07 -21.28 3.02
N ILE A 65 -23.79 -20.21 2.65
CA ILE A 65 -24.02 -19.83 1.25
C ILE A 65 -22.73 -19.25 0.62
N PHE A 66 -21.98 -18.37 1.31
CA PHE A 66 -20.75 -17.82 0.77
C PHE A 66 -19.65 -18.85 0.54
N PRO A 67 -19.30 -19.74 1.50
CA PRO A 67 -18.35 -20.82 1.23
C PRO A 67 -18.82 -21.76 0.11
N ALA A 68 -20.11 -22.08 0.04
CA ALA A 68 -20.67 -22.89 -1.04
C ALA A 68 -20.54 -22.20 -2.40
N ALA A 69 -20.79 -20.87 -2.48
CA ALA A 69 -20.62 -20.10 -3.70
C ALA A 69 -19.14 -20.06 -4.16
N TRP A 70 -18.21 -19.88 -3.24
CA TRP A 70 -16.79 -19.93 -3.55
C TRP A 70 -16.33 -21.31 -4.00
N ALA A 71 -16.79 -22.37 -3.33
CA ALA A 71 -16.49 -23.74 -3.73
C ALA A 71 -17.06 -24.07 -5.13
N ALA A 72 -18.29 -23.65 -5.40
CA ALA A 72 -18.92 -23.78 -6.71
C ALA A 72 -18.16 -23.00 -7.80
N TRP A 73 -17.75 -21.78 -7.51
CA TRP A 73 -16.97 -20.95 -8.42
C TRP A 73 -15.63 -21.58 -8.77
N TYR A 74 -14.83 -21.99 -7.77
CA TYR A 74 -13.55 -22.65 -8.03
C TYR A 74 -13.73 -24.01 -8.72
N GLY A 75 -14.81 -24.75 -8.42
CA GLY A 75 -15.19 -25.95 -9.16
C GLY A 75 -15.51 -25.66 -10.62
N ALA A 76 -16.22 -24.56 -10.89
CA ALA A 76 -16.52 -24.08 -12.24
C ALA A 76 -15.24 -23.64 -12.99
N LEU A 77 -14.34 -22.88 -12.35
CA LEU A 77 -13.05 -22.51 -12.94
C LEU A 77 -12.25 -23.74 -13.36
N ARG A 78 -12.17 -24.75 -12.48
CA ARG A 78 -11.45 -26.00 -12.77
C ARG A 78 -12.08 -26.79 -13.92
N TYR A 79 -13.39 -26.67 -14.10
CA TYR A 79 -14.07 -27.23 -15.26
C TYR A 79 -13.79 -26.44 -16.54
N LEU A 80 -13.86 -25.10 -16.48
CA LEU A 80 -13.60 -24.20 -17.62
C LEU A 80 -12.16 -24.29 -18.13
N GLU A 81 -11.20 -24.72 -17.30
CA GLU A 81 -9.81 -24.95 -17.73
C GLU A 81 -9.65 -26.01 -18.83
N LYS A 82 -10.65 -26.85 -18.99
CA LYS A 82 -10.68 -27.85 -20.05
C LYS A 82 -11.27 -27.31 -21.36
N GLN A 83 -11.81 -26.09 -21.32
CA GLN A 83 -12.45 -25.44 -22.45
C GLN A 83 -11.55 -24.32 -23.00
N PRO A 84 -11.40 -24.18 -24.31
CA PRO A 84 -10.64 -23.08 -24.90
C PRO A 84 -11.38 -21.75 -24.83
N GLY A 85 -10.64 -20.62 -24.89
CA GLY A 85 -11.23 -19.29 -25.12
C GLY A 85 -11.55 -18.47 -23.86
N TYR A 86 -11.24 -18.97 -22.65
CA TYR A 86 -11.46 -18.21 -21.40
C TYR A 86 -10.17 -17.58 -20.86
N PRO A 87 -10.22 -16.32 -20.36
CA PRO A 87 -9.06 -15.65 -19.75
C PRO A 87 -8.87 -16.11 -18.30
N LEU A 88 -8.61 -17.41 -18.11
CA LEU A 88 -8.62 -18.08 -16.79
C LEU A 88 -7.64 -17.45 -15.80
N GLY A 89 -6.46 -17.02 -16.26
CA GLY A 89 -5.49 -16.35 -15.40
C GLY A 89 -6.05 -15.06 -14.78
N ALA A 90 -6.76 -14.24 -15.57
CA ALA A 90 -7.40 -13.03 -15.07
C ALA A 90 -8.57 -13.35 -14.12
N LEU A 91 -9.34 -14.40 -14.42
CA LEU A 91 -10.44 -14.86 -13.56
C LEU A 91 -9.92 -15.35 -12.20
N HIS A 92 -8.80 -16.06 -12.17
CA HIS A 92 -8.16 -16.48 -10.90
C HIS A 92 -7.67 -15.28 -10.09
N VAL A 93 -7.06 -14.26 -10.72
CA VAL A 93 -6.65 -13.02 -10.05
C VAL A 93 -7.85 -12.28 -9.49
N ALA A 94 -8.91 -12.07 -10.29
CA ALA A 94 -10.14 -11.42 -9.85
C ALA A 94 -10.80 -12.16 -8.67
N SER A 95 -10.83 -13.50 -8.74
CA SER A 95 -11.34 -14.35 -7.66
C SER A 95 -10.55 -14.20 -6.37
N ALA A 96 -9.21 -14.23 -6.45
CA ALA A 96 -8.35 -14.08 -5.29
C ALA A 96 -8.47 -12.69 -4.65
N LEU A 97 -8.60 -11.63 -5.46
CA LEU A 97 -8.84 -10.28 -4.97
C LEU A 97 -10.20 -10.16 -4.29
N LEU A 98 -11.27 -10.64 -4.95
CA LEU A 98 -12.61 -10.59 -4.38
C LEU A 98 -12.72 -11.41 -3.09
N LEU A 99 -12.07 -12.57 -3.03
CA LEU A 99 -12.00 -13.38 -1.81
C LEU A 99 -11.25 -12.64 -0.70
N THR A 100 -10.13 -11.99 -1.02
CA THR A 100 -9.36 -11.18 -0.06
C THR A 100 -10.21 -10.05 0.50
N VAL A 101 -10.94 -9.32 -0.35
CA VAL A 101 -11.85 -8.24 0.08
C VAL A 101 -13.00 -8.80 0.94
N SER A 102 -13.57 -9.94 0.57
CA SER A 102 -14.62 -10.61 1.35
C SER A 102 -14.15 -11.00 2.76
N ILE A 103 -12.91 -11.53 2.86
CA ILE A 103 -12.30 -11.87 4.16
C ILE A 103 -12.03 -10.60 4.97
N GLY A 104 -11.48 -9.55 4.34
CA GLY A 104 -11.22 -8.26 5.00
C GLY A 104 -12.50 -7.64 5.57
N TRP A 105 -13.58 -7.63 4.78
CA TRP A 105 -14.89 -7.18 5.25
C TRP A 105 -15.40 -8.00 6.44
N GLN A 106 -15.38 -9.31 6.32
CA GLN A 106 -15.85 -10.19 7.40
C GLN A 106 -15.04 -10.03 8.69
N LEU A 107 -13.71 -9.86 8.59
CA LEU A 107 -12.84 -9.69 9.76
C LEU A 107 -12.99 -8.32 10.41
N SER A 108 -13.35 -7.29 9.65
CA SER A 108 -13.57 -5.94 10.20
C SER A 108 -14.86 -5.81 11.00
N GLN A 109 -15.89 -6.63 10.71
CA GLN A 109 -17.23 -6.52 11.31
C GLN A 109 -17.29 -6.77 12.83
N PRO A 110 -16.66 -7.83 13.40
CA PRO A 110 -16.70 -8.06 14.85
C PRO A 110 -15.82 -7.07 15.62
N LEU A 111 -14.96 -6.35 14.94
CA LEU A 111 -14.04 -5.38 15.53
C LEU A 111 -14.72 -4.00 15.52
N SER A 112 -15.76 -3.84 16.32
CA SER A 112 -16.60 -2.66 16.37
C SER A 112 -15.82 -1.35 16.44
N ALA A 113 -15.64 -0.71 15.30
CA ALA A 113 -15.10 0.63 15.10
C ALA A 113 -13.62 0.87 15.52
N GLY A 114 -13.02 1.91 14.96
CA GLY A 114 -11.68 2.35 15.33
C GLY A 114 -10.56 1.60 14.63
N ILE A 115 -9.38 1.64 15.25
CA ILE A 115 -8.15 1.12 14.63
C ILE A 115 -8.14 -0.39 14.41
N TRP A 116 -8.91 -1.16 15.15
CA TRP A 116 -8.97 -2.62 15.00
C TRP A 116 -9.57 -3.04 13.67
N ALA A 117 -10.72 -2.46 13.30
CA ALA A 117 -11.37 -2.72 12.02
C ALA A 117 -10.50 -2.24 10.85
N ILE A 118 -9.88 -1.06 10.98
CA ILE A 118 -8.97 -0.53 9.96
C ILE A 118 -7.74 -1.40 9.81
N SER A 119 -7.14 -1.87 10.93
CA SER A 119 -5.97 -2.74 10.93
C SER A 119 -6.29 -4.12 10.33
N ALA A 120 -7.51 -4.64 10.52
CA ALA A 120 -7.94 -5.89 9.93
C ALA A 120 -7.86 -5.88 8.40
N TRP A 121 -8.17 -4.76 7.75
CA TRP A 121 -8.01 -4.60 6.31
C TRP A 121 -6.55 -4.69 5.86
N GLY A 122 -5.66 -3.92 6.51
CA GLY A 122 -4.23 -3.97 6.21
C GLY A 122 -3.63 -5.35 6.45
N LEU A 123 -4.00 -5.98 7.58
CA LEU A 123 -3.57 -7.34 7.90
C LEU A 123 -4.06 -8.35 6.86
N THR A 124 -5.29 -8.21 6.36
CA THR A 124 -5.84 -9.09 5.33
C THR A 124 -5.04 -8.99 4.03
N PHE A 125 -4.75 -7.78 3.54
CA PHE A 125 -3.92 -7.60 2.34
C PHE A 125 -2.49 -8.12 2.56
N ALA A 126 -1.90 -7.88 3.74
CA ALA A 126 -0.59 -8.37 4.10
C ALA A 126 -0.54 -9.90 4.12
N LEU A 127 -1.51 -10.55 4.77
CA LEU A 127 -1.62 -12.01 4.83
C LEU A 127 -1.87 -12.63 3.45
N ALA A 128 -2.71 -12.02 2.61
CA ALA A 128 -2.94 -12.46 1.25
C ALA A 128 -1.63 -12.43 0.43
N LEU A 129 -0.84 -11.36 0.55
CA LEU A 129 0.46 -11.24 -0.11
C LEU A 129 1.44 -12.33 0.38
N VAL A 130 1.49 -12.60 1.69
CA VAL A 130 2.31 -13.67 2.27
C VAL A 130 1.81 -15.04 1.80
N ALA A 131 0.51 -15.28 1.81
CA ALA A 131 -0.10 -16.55 1.39
C ALA A 131 0.27 -16.89 -0.06
N ILE A 132 0.14 -15.93 -0.99
CA ILE A 132 0.50 -16.14 -2.40
C ILE A 132 1.98 -16.50 -2.53
N GLN A 133 2.89 -15.81 -1.83
CA GLN A 133 4.30 -16.12 -1.85
C GLN A 133 4.62 -17.53 -1.33
N ARG A 134 3.84 -18.02 -0.37
CA ARG A 134 3.98 -19.40 0.19
C ARG A 134 3.33 -20.44 -0.69
N LEU A 135 2.17 -20.12 -1.29
CA LEU A 135 1.37 -21.06 -2.09
C LEU A 135 1.82 -21.16 -3.55
N LYS A 136 2.76 -20.32 -4.01
CA LYS A 136 3.24 -20.31 -5.40
C LYS A 136 3.79 -21.65 -5.90
N HIS A 137 4.16 -22.55 -4.98
CA HIS A 137 4.65 -23.90 -5.29
C HIS A 137 3.54 -24.92 -5.44
N LEU A 138 2.29 -24.59 -5.08
CA LEU A 138 1.15 -25.47 -5.30
C LEU A 138 0.81 -25.52 -6.79
N GLY A 139 0.43 -26.71 -7.29
CA GLY A 139 0.18 -26.95 -8.71
C GLY A 139 -0.94 -26.06 -9.26
N TRP A 140 -2.16 -26.23 -8.79
CA TRP A 140 -3.32 -25.47 -9.21
C TRP A 140 -3.82 -24.55 -8.07
N PRO A 141 -4.20 -23.31 -8.37
CA PRO A 141 -4.10 -22.57 -9.65
C PRO A 141 -2.73 -21.92 -9.90
N PHE A 142 -1.80 -21.93 -8.91
CA PHE A 142 -0.61 -21.07 -8.85
C PHE A 142 0.43 -21.38 -9.93
N GLN A 143 0.81 -22.64 -10.11
CA GLN A 143 1.80 -23.01 -11.12
C GLN A 143 1.21 -22.96 -12.53
N ARG A 144 -0.07 -23.37 -12.69
CA ARG A 144 -0.73 -23.39 -13.99
C ARG A 144 -0.92 -22.00 -14.59
N HIS A 145 -1.18 -21.00 -13.73
CA HIS A 145 -1.37 -19.60 -14.12
C HIS A 145 -0.27 -18.70 -13.53
N ALA A 146 0.98 -19.19 -13.56
CA ALA A 146 2.11 -18.54 -12.88
C ALA A 146 2.32 -17.07 -13.31
N ALA A 147 2.16 -16.75 -14.59
CA ALA A 147 2.33 -15.39 -15.11
C ALA A 147 1.36 -14.38 -14.44
N THR A 148 0.12 -14.77 -14.16
CA THR A 148 -0.88 -13.90 -13.54
C THR A 148 -0.88 -13.99 -12.02
N MET A 149 -0.84 -15.21 -11.49
CA MET A 149 -0.95 -15.45 -10.04
C MET A 149 0.31 -15.05 -9.27
N ASN A 150 1.50 -15.20 -9.87
CA ASN A 150 2.77 -14.91 -9.18
C ASN A 150 3.36 -13.54 -9.55
N THR A 151 2.82 -12.86 -10.58
CA THR A 151 3.29 -11.53 -11.00
C THR A 151 2.22 -10.47 -10.84
N LEU A 152 1.06 -10.59 -11.50
CA LEU A 152 0.01 -9.57 -11.49
C LEU A 152 -0.66 -9.44 -10.12
N LEU A 153 -1.07 -10.56 -9.52
CA LEU A 153 -1.79 -10.54 -8.24
C LEU A 153 -0.98 -9.95 -7.10
N PRO A 154 0.31 -10.30 -6.88
CA PRO A 154 1.11 -9.64 -5.85
C PRO A 154 1.30 -8.14 -6.10
N ARG A 155 1.43 -7.68 -7.35
CA ARG A 155 1.53 -6.26 -7.70
C ARG A 155 0.28 -5.48 -7.27
N ILE A 156 -0.91 -6.04 -7.56
CA ILE A 156 -2.18 -5.43 -7.15
C ILE A 156 -2.29 -5.40 -5.62
N LEU A 157 -1.93 -6.49 -4.94
CA LEU A 157 -1.99 -6.54 -3.47
C LEU A 157 -1.01 -5.56 -2.80
N VAL A 158 0.18 -5.38 -3.34
CA VAL A 158 1.13 -4.35 -2.88
C VAL A 158 0.56 -2.95 -3.09
N GLY A 159 -0.06 -2.70 -4.25
CA GLY A 159 -0.75 -1.44 -4.52
C GLY A 159 -1.91 -1.18 -3.55
N LEU A 160 -2.74 -2.19 -3.28
CA LEU A 160 -3.85 -2.09 -2.32
C LEU A 160 -3.35 -1.89 -0.88
N LEU A 161 -2.27 -2.57 -0.49
CA LEU A 161 -1.64 -2.41 0.81
C LEU A 161 -1.05 -0.99 0.99
N ALA A 162 -0.38 -0.47 -0.05
CA ALA A 162 0.12 0.90 -0.05
C ALA A 162 -1.03 1.93 0.01
N LEU A 163 -2.09 1.72 -0.78
CA LEU A 163 -3.29 2.56 -0.76
C LEU A 163 -3.98 2.54 0.62
N TRP A 164 -4.11 1.34 1.21
CA TRP A 164 -4.64 1.20 2.58
C TRP A 164 -3.78 1.99 3.57
N MET A 165 -2.45 1.93 3.48
CA MET A 165 -1.56 2.72 4.33
C MET A 165 -1.81 4.22 4.19
N VAL A 166 -1.96 4.72 2.96
CA VAL A 166 -2.25 6.14 2.72
C VAL A 166 -3.58 6.52 3.37
N ILE A 167 -4.65 5.79 3.08
CA ILE A 167 -5.99 6.09 3.59
C ILE A 167 -6.03 6.01 5.12
N SER A 168 -5.50 4.94 5.71
CA SER A 168 -5.52 4.74 7.16
C SER A 168 -4.71 5.79 7.92
N ASN A 169 -3.56 6.21 7.39
CA ASN A 169 -2.75 7.23 8.03
C ASN A 169 -3.32 8.65 7.91
N LEU A 170 -4.09 8.93 6.85
CA LEU A 170 -4.73 10.24 6.67
C LEU A 170 -6.07 10.37 7.43
N GLN A 171 -6.80 9.27 7.63
CA GLN A 171 -8.18 9.33 8.13
C GLN A 171 -8.36 8.77 9.54
N ALA A 172 -7.49 7.85 9.98
CA ALA A 172 -7.70 7.17 11.25
C ALA A 172 -7.10 7.96 12.44
N PRO A 173 -7.93 8.44 13.36
CA PRO A 173 -7.46 9.14 14.56
C PRO A 173 -6.71 8.23 15.53
N GLY A 174 -6.91 6.92 15.45
CA GLY A 174 -6.14 5.96 16.24
C GLY A 174 -6.82 5.50 17.54
N SER A 175 -8.11 5.76 17.75
CA SER A 175 -8.82 5.30 18.95
C SER A 175 -8.94 3.78 18.98
N SER A 176 -8.50 3.17 20.10
CA SER A 176 -8.53 1.72 20.32
C SER A 176 -9.66 1.26 21.26
N GLY A 177 -10.57 2.16 21.60
CA GLY A 177 -11.65 1.87 22.56
C GLY A 177 -11.13 1.72 23.99
N ALA A 178 -11.17 0.51 24.54
CA ALA A 178 -10.80 0.25 25.94
C ALA A 178 -9.28 0.28 26.23
N ILE A 179 -8.43 0.20 25.20
CA ILE A 179 -6.97 0.19 25.38
C ILE A 179 -6.44 1.62 25.21
N PRO A 180 -5.64 2.16 26.13
CA PRO A 180 -5.05 3.48 25.98
C PRO A 180 -4.15 3.52 24.73
N TYR A 181 -4.14 4.65 24.03
CA TYR A 181 -3.30 4.82 22.87
C TYR A 181 -1.81 4.79 23.28
N LEU A 182 -1.09 3.84 22.74
CA LEU A 182 0.36 3.74 22.87
C LEU A 182 1.00 4.04 21.51
N PRO A 183 1.72 5.16 21.38
CA PRO A 183 2.41 5.46 20.12
C PRO A 183 3.30 4.32 19.68
N LEU A 184 3.27 3.98 18.41
CA LEU A 184 4.03 2.91 17.74
C LEU A 184 3.69 1.47 18.15
N LEU A 185 3.00 1.26 19.27
CA LEU A 185 2.64 -0.07 19.80
C LEU A 185 1.16 -0.40 19.68
N ASN A 186 0.39 0.42 18.98
CA ASN A 186 -1.02 0.13 18.71
C ASN A 186 -1.18 -0.77 17.45
N PRO A 187 -2.32 -1.45 17.30
CA PRO A 187 -2.55 -2.36 16.18
C PRO A 187 -2.36 -1.73 14.80
N LEU A 188 -2.73 -0.47 14.64
CA LEU A 188 -2.60 0.27 13.39
C LEU A 188 -1.12 0.50 13.03
N ASP A 189 -0.32 0.97 13.98
CA ASP A 189 1.10 1.23 13.76
C ASP A 189 1.88 -0.07 13.50
N LEU A 190 1.57 -1.15 14.24
CA LEU A 190 2.18 -2.45 14.02
C LEU A 190 1.82 -3.03 12.62
N THR A 191 0.58 -2.84 12.19
CA THR A 191 0.15 -3.26 10.84
C THR A 191 0.86 -2.44 9.76
N ASN A 192 1.03 -1.13 9.97
CA ASN A 192 1.80 -0.26 9.06
C ASN A 192 3.28 -0.71 8.96
N LEU A 193 3.93 -1.01 10.10
CA LEU A 193 5.31 -1.53 10.10
C LEU A 193 5.44 -2.85 9.34
N ALA A 194 4.51 -3.77 9.57
CA ALA A 194 4.46 -5.04 8.84
C ALA A 194 4.25 -4.82 7.35
N ALA A 195 3.37 -3.88 6.96
CA ALA A 195 3.10 -3.52 5.58
C ALA A 195 4.34 -2.93 4.90
N ILE A 196 5.03 -1.97 5.53
CA ILE A 196 6.28 -1.38 5.02
C ILE A 196 7.32 -2.47 4.79
N TRP A 197 7.52 -3.36 5.77
CA TRP A 197 8.48 -4.44 5.67
C TRP A 197 8.13 -5.44 4.56
N LEU A 198 6.85 -5.79 4.40
CA LEU A 198 6.40 -6.69 3.34
C LEU A 198 6.55 -6.09 1.94
N ILE A 199 6.19 -4.80 1.78
CA ILE A 199 6.37 -4.06 0.52
C ILE A 199 7.85 -3.99 0.18
N PHE A 200 8.70 -3.57 1.15
CA PHE A 200 10.16 -3.52 0.98
C PHE A 200 10.72 -4.89 0.55
N ARG A 201 10.38 -5.94 1.30
CA ARG A 201 10.84 -7.30 1.01
C ARG A 201 10.39 -7.79 -0.37
N TRP A 202 9.14 -7.48 -0.76
CA TRP A 202 8.60 -7.89 -2.04
C TRP A 202 9.33 -7.19 -3.19
N LEU A 203 9.49 -5.87 -3.11
CA LEU A 203 10.20 -5.06 -4.08
C LEU A 203 11.65 -5.53 -4.29
N HIS A 204 12.34 -5.96 -3.23
CA HIS A 204 13.75 -6.39 -3.32
C HIS A 204 13.97 -7.85 -3.73
N ARG A 205 12.94 -8.69 -3.64
CA ARG A 205 13.11 -10.14 -3.89
C ARG A 205 12.40 -10.66 -5.13
N HIS A 206 11.38 -9.99 -5.63
CA HIS A 206 10.42 -10.64 -6.50
C HIS A 206 10.18 -9.97 -7.85
N ASP A 207 10.65 -8.77 -8.12
CA ASP A 207 10.38 -8.14 -9.40
C ASP A 207 11.55 -7.30 -9.96
N PRO A 208 12.52 -7.94 -10.60
CA PRO A 208 13.58 -7.23 -11.31
C PRO A 208 13.05 -6.45 -12.53
N THR A 209 11.83 -6.74 -13.02
CA THR A 209 11.25 -6.10 -14.21
C THR A 209 10.52 -4.80 -13.93
N LEU A 210 9.99 -4.62 -12.70
CA LEU A 210 9.35 -3.36 -12.27
C LEU A 210 10.36 -2.29 -11.87
N ILE A 211 11.57 -2.69 -11.49
CA ILE A 211 12.52 -1.80 -10.84
C ILE A 211 13.89 -1.97 -11.51
N THR A 212 14.00 -1.45 -12.71
CA THR A 212 15.30 -1.11 -13.30
C THR A 212 15.96 0.00 -12.47
N ASP A 213 15.16 0.75 -11.71
CA ASP A 213 15.64 1.87 -10.90
C ASP A 213 15.63 1.51 -9.41
N ARG A 214 16.82 1.29 -8.83
CA ARG A 214 17.04 1.12 -7.39
C ARG A 214 16.35 2.18 -6.54
N GLN A 215 16.17 3.38 -7.10
CA GLN A 215 15.56 4.51 -6.41
C GLN A 215 14.09 4.26 -6.07
N LEU A 216 13.32 3.63 -6.97
CA LEU A 216 11.92 3.31 -6.73
C LEU A 216 11.76 2.21 -5.67
N ALA A 217 12.68 1.22 -5.65
CA ALA A 217 12.64 0.12 -4.68
C ALA A 217 12.79 0.58 -3.23
N TYR A 218 13.56 1.62 -2.98
CA TYR A 218 13.71 2.22 -1.66
C TYR A 218 12.78 3.41 -1.46
N GLY A 219 12.42 4.12 -2.54
CA GLY A 219 11.61 5.34 -2.49
C GLY A 219 10.19 5.09 -2.00
N LEU A 220 9.49 4.08 -2.53
CA LEU A 220 8.11 3.79 -2.10
C LEU A 220 8.03 3.38 -0.62
N PRO A 221 8.78 2.38 -0.12
CA PRO A 221 8.76 2.05 1.31
C PRO A 221 9.20 3.22 2.19
N GLY A 222 10.18 4.02 1.74
CA GLY A 222 10.64 5.22 2.44
C GLY A 222 9.56 6.30 2.55
N ALA A 223 8.84 6.58 1.47
CA ALA A 223 7.72 7.52 1.46
C ALA A 223 6.56 7.05 2.36
N LEU A 224 6.23 5.76 2.33
CA LEU A 224 5.20 5.17 3.21
C LEU A 224 5.64 5.21 4.68
N ALA A 225 6.92 4.96 4.98
CA ALA A 225 7.47 5.09 6.32
C ALA A 225 7.44 6.54 6.81
N PHE A 226 7.76 7.49 5.94
CA PHE A 226 7.66 8.93 6.24
C PHE A 226 6.22 9.34 6.52
N LEU A 227 5.26 8.91 5.70
CA LEU A 227 3.83 9.16 5.93
C LEU A 227 3.37 8.58 7.27
N TRP A 228 3.72 7.31 7.54
CA TRP A 228 3.34 6.62 8.78
C TRP A 228 3.90 7.30 10.03
N ILE A 229 5.20 7.67 10.05
CA ILE A 229 5.79 8.28 11.26
C ILE A 229 5.21 9.67 11.53
N ASN A 230 4.88 10.45 10.48
CA ASN A 230 4.16 11.71 10.63
C ASN A 230 2.77 11.49 11.23
N ALA A 231 2.00 10.53 10.70
CA ALA A 231 0.68 10.21 11.20
C ALA A 231 0.73 9.67 12.66
N ALA A 232 1.73 8.87 13.01
CA ALA A 232 1.94 8.40 14.38
C ALA A 232 2.21 9.56 15.35
N LEU A 233 3.02 10.56 14.94
CA LEU A 233 3.26 11.77 15.72
C LEU A 233 1.97 12.59 15.90
N LEU A 234 1.19 12.79 14.82
CA LEU A 234 -0.08 13.51 14.89
C LEU A 234 -1.09 12.80 15.79
N ARG A 235 -1.17 11.48 15.73
CA ARG A 235 -1.99 10.66 16.65
C ARG A 235 -1.51 10.81 18.09
N ALA A 236 -0.20 10.81 18.33
CA ALA A 236 0.33 11.03 19.67
C ALA A 236 -0.12 12.39 20.23
N PHE A 237 -0.04 13.47 19.46
CA PHE A 237 -0.54 14.79 19.86
C PHE A 237 -2.06 14.82 20.06
N HIS A 238 -2.83 14.13 19.21
CA HIS A 238 -4.26 13.99 19.38
C HIS A 238 -4.62 13.43 20.76
N PHE A 239 -3.95 12.35 21.20
CA PHE A 239 -4.26 11.68 22.47
C PHE A 239 -3.62 12.31 23.71
N THR A 240 -2.48 13.01 23.55
CA THR A 240 -1.77 13.60 24.70
C THR A 240 -2.17 15.04 24.98
N LEU A 241 -2.56 15.78 23.95
CA LEU A 241 -2.91 17.20 24.04
C LEU A 241 -4.39 17.49 23.70
N ASP A 242 -5.21 16.47 23.52
CA ASP A 242 -6.63 16.56 23.17
C ASP A 242 -6.91 17.42 21.91
N ILE A 243 -5.95 17.49 20.98
CA ILE A 243 -6.11 18.25 19.73
C ILE A 243 -6.98 17.41 18.77
N PRO A 244 -8.10 17.96 18.23
CA PRO A 244 -8.94 17.22 17.30
C PRO A 244 -8.16 16.73 16.09
N PHE A 245 -8.32 15.43 15.71
CA PHE A 245 -7.63 14.83 14.56
C PHE A 245 -8.28 15.32 13.26
N ARG A 246 -8.05 16.59 12.96
CA ARG A 246 -8.51 17.29 11.74
C ARG A 246 -7.38 18.21 11.26
N PHE A 247 -7.34 18.44 9.96
CA PHE A 247 -6.29 19.23 9.32
C PHE A 247 -6.12 20.63 9.94
N GLU A 248 -7.21 21.38 10.08
CA GLU A 248 -7.18 22.76 10.55
C GLU A 248 -6.72 22.90 12.01
N PRO A 249 -7.30 22.20 13.02
CA PRO A 249 -6.81 22.27 14.40
C PRO A 249 -5.37 21.79 14.57
N MET A 250 -4.96 20.75 13.80
CA MET A 250 -3.58 20.25 13.85
C MET A 250 -2.59 21.27 13.32
N LEU A 251 -2.90 21.96 12.21
CA LEU A 251 -2.03 23.00 11.67
C LEU A 251 -2.01 24.27 12.51
N ALA A 252 -3.09 24.59 13.22
CA ALA A 252 -3.14 25.74 14.09
C ALA A 252 -2.35 25.54 15.41
N SER A 253 -2.05 24.29 15.77
CA SER A 253 -1.36 23.98 17.04
C SER A 253 0.15 24.22 16.93
N PHE A 254 0.69 25.08 17.82
CA PHE A 254 2.12 25.32 17.93
C PHE A 254 2.91 24.04 18.28
N ALA A 255 2.37 23.19 19.17
CA ALA A 255 3.00 21.93 19.56
C ALA A 255 3.13 20.98 18.37
N VAL A 256 2.10 20.85 17.53
CA VAL A 256 2.13 20.02 16.31
C VAL A 256 3.16 20.58 15.32
N GLN A 257 3.14 21.89 15.07
CA GLN A 257 4.05 22.52 14.14
C GLN A 257 5.52 22.35 14.55
N SER A 258 5.82 22.54 15.84
CA SER A 258 7.16 22.35 16.40
C SER A 258 7.58 20.88 16.36
N GLY A 259 6.68 19.97 16.74
CA GLY A 259 6.93 18.54 16.71
C GLY A 259 7.26 18.01 15.32
N LEU A 260 6.51 18.47 14.30
CA LEU A 260 6.79 18.12 12.89
C LEU A 260 8.15 18.68 12.45
N SER A 261 8.50 19.91 12.83
CA SER A 261 9.79 20.50 12.49
C SER A 261 10.96 19.72 13.12
N ILE A 262 10.83 19.30 14.37
CA ILE A 262 11.82 18.45 15.06
C ILE A 262 11.92 17.09 14.37
N LEU A 263 10.78 16.42 14.13
CA LEU A 263 10.74 15.11 13.46
C LEU A 263 11.42 15.15 12.09
N TRP A 264 11.09 16.14 11.27
CA TRP A 264 11.66 16.28 9.92
C TRP A 264 13.15 16.61 9.97
N SER A 265 13.60 17.42 10.94
CA SER A 265 15.02 17.70 11.15
C SER A 265 15.79 16.43 11.51
N VAL A 266 15.26 15.62 12.41
CA VAL A 266 15.90 14.35 12.83
C VAL A 266 15.93 13.37 11.64
N ILE A 267 14.82 13.21 10.92
CA ILE A 267 14.76 12.33 9.73
C ILE A 267 15.75 12.81 8.68
N GLY A 268 15.79 14.12 8.38
CA GLY A 268 16.69 14.72 7.40
C GLY A 268 18.16 14.46 7.77
N LEU A 269 18.53 14.74 9.01
CA LEU A 269 19.89 14.51 9.50
C LEU A 269 20.29 13.03 9.45
N VAL A 270 19.46 12.14 9.97
CA VAL A 270 19.71 10.68 9.94
C VAL A 270 19.86 10.18 8.52
N THR A 271 18.97 10.62 7.62
CA THR A 271 19.00 10.23 6.21
C THR A 271 20.29 10.70 5.53
N MET A 272 20.72 11.94 5.76
CA MET A 272 21.99 12.47 5.23
C MET A 272 23.21 11.71 5.78
N LEU A 273 23.26 11.44 7.09
CA LEU A 273 24.35 10.68 7.72
C LEU A 273 24.45 9.26 7.15
N LEU A 274 23.32 8.57 7.01
CA LEU A 274 23.28 7.23 6.42
C LEU A 274 23.69 7.25 4.95
N ALA A 275 23.27 8.26 4.21
CA ALA A 275 23.60 8.45 2.81
C ALA A 275 25.10 8.72 2.62
N THR A 276 25.70 9.58 3.45
CA THR A 276 27.15 9.85 3.45
C THR A 276 27.94 8.59 3.74
N ARG A 277 27.56 7.81 4.78
CA ARG A 277 28.25 6.55 5.12
C ARG A 277 28.16 5.48 4.03
N ARG A 278 27.09 5.47 3.24
CA ARG A 278 26.85 4.50 2.15
C ARG A 278 27.26 5.01 0.76
N GLY A 279 27.74 6.24 0.65
CA GLY A 279 28.06 6.89 -0.63
C GLY A 279 26.83 7.09 -1.53
N TRP A 280 25.60 7.10 -0.97
CA TRP A 280 24.37 7.14 -1.75
C TRP A 280 23.85 8.56 -1.91
N ARG A 281 24.33 9.24 -2.98
CA ARG A 281 24.03 10.63 -3.27
C ARG A 281 22.53 10.97 -3.42
N PRO A 282 21.68 10.17 -4.12
CA PRO A 282 20.25 10.47 -4.22
C PRO A 282 19.55 10.51 -2.85
N LEU A 283 19.90 9.61 -1.93
CA LEU A 283 19.34 9.59 -0.58
C LEU A 283 19.81 10.82 0.22
N TRP A 284 21.06 11.25 0.03
CA TRP A 284 21.57 12.49 0.64
C TRP A 284 20.77 13.71 0.19
N LEU A 285 20.44 13.80 -1.11
CA LEU A 285 19.62 14.88 -1.66
C LEU A 285 18.21 14.91 -1.07
N VAL A 286 17.60 13.74 -0.83
CA VAL A 286 16.29 13.65 -0.16
C VAL A 286 16.37 14.22 1.26
N GLY A 287 17.39 13.84 2.04
CA GLY A 287 17.60 14.37 3.39
C GLY A 287 17.87 15.88 3.38
N GLY A 288 18.68 16.35 2.45
CA GLY A 288 18.98 17.77 2.26
C GLY A 288 17.75 18.60 1.86
N ALA A 289 16.92 18.06 0.95
CA ALA A 289 15.66 18.68 0.57
C ALA A 289 14.69 18.80 1.75
N LEU A 290 14.59 17.75 2.57
CA LEU A 290 13.76 17.78 3.78
C LEU A 290 14.27 18.85 4.77
N MET A 291 15.57 18.96 4.97
CA MET A 291 16.18 20.03 5.80
C MET A 291 15.89 21.43 5.24
N ALA A 292 15.98 21.60 3.92
CA ALA A 292 15.65 22.88 3.28
C ALA A 292 14.17 23.25 3.50
N VAL A 293 13.25 22.29 3.43
CA VAL A 293 11.82 22.50 3.74
C VAL A 293 11.64 22.93 5.19
N VAL A 294 12.33 22.30 6.15
CA VAL A 294 12.28 22.70 7.57
C VAL A 294 12.76 24.13 7.77
N VAL A 295 13.88 24.49 7.14
CA VAL A 295 14.42 25.87 7.20
C VAL A 295 13.43 26.87 6.60
N LEU A 296 12.88 26.56 5.43
CA LEU A 296 11.87 27.42 4.78
C LEU A 296 10.63 27.57 5.65
N LYS A 297 10.12 26.47 6.22
CA LYS A 297 8.97 26.47 7.13
C LYS A 297 9.24 27.37 8.35
N LEU A 298 10.42 27.27 8.95
CA LEU A 298 10.80 28.11 10.09
C LEU A 298 10.70 29.58 9.74
N PHE A 299 11.22 29.99 8.56
CA PHE A 299 11.18 31.38 8.12
C PHE A 299 9.76 31.88 7.79
N THR A 300 8.92 31.05 7.20
CA THR A 300 7.60 31.47 6.70
C THR A 300 6.48 31.34 7.73
N VAL A 301 6.51 30.26 8.53
CA VAL A 301 5.40 29.90 9.45
C VAL A 301 5.76 30.21 10.89
N ASP A 302 6.89 29.71 11.36
CA ASP A 302 7.22 29.74 12.79
C ASP A 302 7.66 31.15 13.27
N MET A 303 8.12 32.01 12.33
CA MET A 303 8.58 33.36 12.65
C MET A 303 7.53 34.46 12.46
N SER A 304 6.39 34.18 11.85
CA SER A 304 5.37 35.20 11.52
C SER A 304 4.70 35.83 12.75
N GLY A 305 4.73 35.14 13.92
CA GLY A 305 4.07 35.61 15.16
C GLY A 305 5.00 35.82 16.35
N THR A 306 6.33 35.71 16.20
CA THR A 306 7.25 35.69 17.33
C THR A 306 8.02 37.00 17.52
N GLY A 307 8.34 37.35 18.79
CA GLY A 307 9.15 38.51 19.14
C GLY A 307 10.63 38.34 18.70
N THR A 308 11.39 39.47 18.75
CA THR A 308 12.78 39.54 18.28
C THR A 308 13.71 38.50 18.92
N ILE A 309 13.54 38.17 20.21
CA ILE A 309 14.38 37.19 20.92
C ILE A 309 14.15 35.76 20.39
N ALA A 310 12.90 35.38 20.12
CA ALA A 310 12.58 34.06 19.54
C ALA A 310 13.18 33.89 18.15
N ARG A 311 13.21 34.97 17.35
CA ARG A 311 13.89 34.98 16.03
C ARG A 311 15.38 34.71 16.16
N ILE A 312 16.06 35.40 17.09
CA ILE A 312 17.51 35.23 17.31
C ILE A 312 17.82 33.77 17.70
N ILE A 313 17.04 33.18 18.63
CA ILE A 313 17.19 31.77 19.05
C ILE A 313 16.96 30.83 17.85
N ALA A 314 15.94 31.07 17.06
CA ALA A 314 15.64 30.26 15.86
C ALA A 314 16.79 30.31 14.84
N PHE A 315 17.34 31.49 14.54
CA PHE A 315 18.47 31.66 13.63
C PHE A 315 19.74 30.94 14.15
N LEU A 316 20.01 31.06 15.44
CA LEU A 316 21.16 30.39 16.07
C LEU A 316 21.02 28.86 16.00
N THR A 317 19.81 28.37 16.27
CA THR A 317 19.50 26.92 16.23
C THR A 317 19.64 26.37 14.80
N VAL A 318 19.07 27.05 13.78
CA VAL A 318 19.21 26.67 12.38
C VAL A 318 20.65 26.75 11.89
N GLY A 319 21.35 27.84 12.25
CA GLY A 319 22.77 27.99 11.91
C GLY A 319 23.62 26.88 12.50
N GLY A 320 23.39 26.54 13.79
CA GLY A 320 24.03 25.42 14.45
C GLY A 320 23.70 24.07 13.78
N LEU A 321 22.44 23.84 13.43
CA LEU A 321 22.02 22.62 12.73
C LEU A 321 22.69 22.49 11.36
N LEU A 322 22.73 23.56 10.57
CA LEU A 322 23.42 23.56 9.27
C LEU A 322 24.92 23.33 9.39
N LEU A 323 25.54 23.85 10.45
CA LEU A 323 26.96 23.62 10.74
C LEU A 323 27.21 22.14 11.10
N VAL A 324 26.34 21.53 11.92
CA VAL A 324 26.39 20.11 12.24
C VAL A 324 26.23 19.26 10.97
N VAL A 325 25.27 19.59 10.12
CA VAL A 325 25.07 18.89 8.83
C VAL A 325 26.30 19.02 7.94
N GLY A 326 26.85 20.24 7.78
CA GLY A 326 28.03 20.48 6.96
C GLY A 326 29.27 19.71 7.42
N TYR A 327 29.41 19.55 8.73
CA TYR A 327 30.55 18.83 9.32
C TYR A 327 30.38 17.30 9.29
N PHE A 328 29.22 16.79 9.68
CA PHE A 328 29.00 15.35 9.84
C PHE A 328 28.42 14.64 8.60
N ALA A 329 27.81 15.36 7.68
CA ALA A 329 27.14 14.79 6.52
C ALA A 329 27.58 15.46 5.21
N PRO A 330 28.89 15.46 4.85
CA PRO A 330 29.35 16.03 3.58
C PRO A 330 28.70 15.28 2.39
N VAL A 331 28.55 16.00 1.26
CA VAL A 331 27.97 15.44 0.03
C VAL A 331 28.81 14.25 -0.45
N PRO A 332 28.23 13.08 -0.69
CA PRO A 332 28.97 11.96 -1.28
C PRO A 332 29.52 12.32 -2.67
N PRO A 333 30.72 11.84 -3.06
CA PRO A 333 31.26 12.07 -4.39
C PRO A 333 30.36 11.53 -5.48
N ARG A 334 30.43 12.10 -6.69
CA ARG A 334 29.76 11.53 -7.87
C ARG A 334 30.35 10.14 -8.15
N ALA A 335 29.50 9.18 -8.50
CA ALA A 335 30.01 7.95 -9.10
C ALA A 335 30.83 8.30 -10.35
N PRO A 336 31.95 7.61 -10.61
CA PRO A 336 32.68 7.77 -11.87
C PRO A 336 31.70 7.57 -13.05
N GLU A 337 31.71 8.46 -14.02
CA GLU A 337 30.99 8.24 -15.28
C GLU A 337 31.59 6.98 -15.92
N ASP A 338 30.74 6.05 -16.33
CA ASP A 338 31.19 4.83 -16.99
C ASP A 338 32.00 5.24 -18.24
N PRO A 339 33.20 4.67 -18.48
CA PRO A 339 34.03 5.00 -19.65
C PRO A 339 33.29 4.82 -20.99
N GLU A 340 32.26 3.96 -21.04
CA GLU A 340 31.46 3.74 -22.25
C GLU A 340 30.55 4.93 -22.61
N ASP A 341 30.13 5.77 -21.66
CA ASP A 341 29.32 6.96 -21.95
C ASP A 341 30.21 8.13 -22.42
N SER A 342 31.45 8.21 -21.97
CA SER A 342 32.40 9.21 -22.45
C SER A 342 32.83 8.96 -23.90
N ASP A 343 32.98 7.68 -24.29
CA ASP A 343 33.29 7.30 -25.67
C ASP A 343 32.11 7.55 -26.63
N ARG A 344 30.88 7.34 -26.18
CA ARG A 344 29.67 7.63 -26.98
C ARG A 344 29.46 9.12 -27.20
N SER A 345 29.71 9.95 -26.20
CA SER A 345 29.60 11.42 -26.35
C SER A 345 30.70 11.97 -27.28
N THR A 346 31.91 11.41 -27.21
CA THR A 346 33.03 11.82 -28.09
C THR A 346 32.82 11.38 -29.55
N ILE A 347 32.18 10.22 -29.76
CA ILE A 347 31.85 9.72 -31.10
C ILE A 347 30.68 10.54 -31.71
N ALA A 348 29.68 10.93 -30.89
CA ALA A 348 28.58 11.78 -31.35
C ALA A 348 29.07 13.18 -31.75
N ASP A 349 29.92 13.80 -30.94
CA ASP A 349 30.48 15.12 -31.20
C ASP A 349 31.39 15.15 -32.45
N ASN A 350 32.18 14.07 -32.67
CA ASN A 350 32.99 13.95 -33.86
C ASN A 350 32.16 13.65 -35.13
N SER A 351 30.99 13.02 -35.01
CA SER A 351 30.12 12.77 -36.16
C SER A 351 29.36 14.01 -36.61
N GLU A 352 28.97 14.90 -35.69
CA GLU A 352 28.38 16.21 -36.01
C GLU A 352 29.42 17.17 -36.64
N ALA A 353 30.67 17.18 -36.15
CA ALA A 353 31.74 17.99 -36.71
C ALA A 353 32.18 17.57 -38.12
N LEU A 354 31.90 16.35 -38.55
CA LEU A 354 32.16 15.84 -39.90
C LEU A 354 31.00 16.16 -40.87
N HIS A 355 29.79 16.35 -40.38
CA HIS A 355 28.63 16.71 -41.22
C HIS A 355 28.58 18.22 -41.56
N ASP A 356 29.23 19.08 -40.77
CA ASP A 356 29.24 20.52 -40.98
C ASP A 356 30.35 21.02 -41.96
N LYS A 357 31.09 20.09 -42.53
CA LYS A 357 32.20 20.38 -43.47
C LYS A 357 31.96 19.98 -44.94
N HIS A 358 30.70 19.68 -45.31
CA HIS A 358 30.38 19.40 -46.73
C HIS A 358 29.31 20.32 -47.29
#